data_97d434b87fb1a0d5d1715ffddb2cff6e
#
_entry.id   97d434b87fb1a0d5d1715ffddb2cff6e
#
_cell.length_a   1.000
_cell.length_b   1.000
_cell.length_c   1.000
_cell.angle_alpha   90.00
_cell.angle_beta   90.00
_cell.angle_gamma   90.00
#
_symmetry.space_group_name_H-M   'P 1'
#
loop_
_entity.id
_entity.type
_entity.pdbx_description
1 polymer ?
#
loop_
_entity_poly.entity_id
_entity_poly.type
_entity_poly.pdbx_seq_one_letter_code
_entity_poly.pdbx_strand_id
1 'polypeptide(L)'
;MSIHQKPIKAATAVLPASRKKRIESQYTEEARRASSLFPPGELVPQERPDFLLHADGRIVGIEVTELCREQQRAEGGKLSKVADKARDLYSRLADSGPIDVSAAFAPDTESVGLHQLTKGLANFAHAKRRSHGSSFDWNDCELPEGYCYVAIHPARQPIGHWCTFKCFDSTLAPKELLESCIAEKNLRLPDYRRKAGEVWLLIVNDQFLGAGEVYARPDHLAQWKFPFEFEKVLLFSREPGGGGEVIELQRA
;
A
#
# COMPACT_ATOMS: atom_id res chain seq x y z
N MET A 1 -29.53 28.51 -46.03
CA MET A 1 -28.57 27.46 -45.66
C MET A 1 -28.51 27.39 -44.14
N SER A 2 -29.14 26.38 -43.54
CA SER A 2 -29.27 26.24 -42.10
C SER A 2 -28.22 25.24 -41.63
N ILE A 3 -27.28 25.69 -40.81
CA ILE A 3 -26.19 24.85 -40.27
C ILE A 3 -26.75 24.14 -39.02
N HIS A 4 -27.00 22.86 -39.14
CA HIS A 4 -27.32 21.99 -37.98
C HIS A 4 -26.04 21.73 -37.18
N GLN A 5 -25.89 22.41 -36.03
CA GLN A 5 -24.94 22.02 -35.04
C GLN A 5 -25.37 20.73 -34.33
N LYS A 6 -24.57 19.66 -34.46
CA LYS A 6 -24.71 18.44 -33.66
C LYS A 6 -24.44 18.73 -32.18
N PRO A 7 -25.24 18.21 -31.23
CA PRO A 7 -24.98 18.38 -29.83
C PRO A 7 -23.70 17.63 -29.43
N ILE A 8 -22.82 18.33 -28.75
CA ILE A 8 -21.63 17.79 -28.08
C ILE A 8 -22.12 16.81 -27.00
N LYS A 9 -21.76 15.54 -27.12
CA LYS A 9 -22.03 14.54 -26.09
C LYS A 9 -21.39 15.01 -24.78
N ALA A 10 -22.21 15.17 -23.74
CA ALA A 10 -21.77 15.46 -22.39
C ALA A 10 -20.77 14.39 -21.96
N ALA A 11 -19.61 14.84 -21.46
CA ALA A 11 -18.63 13.96 -20.86
C ALA A 11 -19.28 13.24 -19.69
N THR A 12 -19.31 11.91 -19.76
CA THR A 12 -19.80 11.04 -18.68
C THR A 12 -18.93 11.32 -17.46
N ALA A 13 -19.52 11.84 -16.39
CA ALA A 13 -18.82 12.08 -15.13
C ALA A 13 -18.24 10.74 -14.64
N VAL A 14 -16.93 10.62 -14.66
CA VAL A 14 -16.22 9.46 -14.14
C VAL A 14 -16.42 9.48 -12.61
N LEU A 15 -17.14 8.51 -12.08
CA LEU A 15 -17.28 8.33 -10.63
C LEU A 15 -15.89 8.21 -10.02
N PRO A 16 -15.64 8.84 -8.86
CA PRO A 16 -14.34 8.77 -8.23
C PRO A 16 -13.99 7.31 -7.91
N ALA A 17 -12.87 6.84 -8.42
CA ALA A 17 -12.38 5.50 -8.18
C ALA A 17 -12.30 5.22 -6.67
N SER A 18 -12.67 3.99 -6.25
CA SER A 18 -12.55 3.57 -4.86
C SER A 18 -11.10 3.76 -4.36
N ARG A 19 -10.90 3.91 -3.04
CA ARG A 19 -9.55 4.01 -2.46
C ARG A 19 -8.66 2.82 -2.90
N LYS A 20 -9.23 1.62 -2.91
CA LYS A 20 -8.54 0.41 -3.36
C LYS A 20 -8.06 0.56 -4.80
N LYS A 21 -8.94 0.94 -5.73
CA LYS A 21 -8.60 1.08 -7.15
C LYS A 21 -7.54 2.16 -7.40
N ARG A 22 -7.52 3.23 -6.60
CA ARG A 22 -6.45 4.25 -6.69
C ARG A 22 -5.09 3.70 -6.28
N ILE A 23 -5.04 2.89 -5.21
CA ILE A 23 -3.81 2.25 -4.73
C ILE A 23 -3.31 1.25 -5.78
N GLU A 24 -4.18 0.37 -6.30
CA GLU A 24 -3.84 -0.58 -7.35
C GLU A 24 -3.30 0.13 -8.62
N SER A 25 -3.93 1.26 -9.01
CA SER A 25 -3.47 2.07 -10.13
C SER A 25 -2.09 2.67 -9.88
N GLN A 26 -1.86 3.20 -8.69
CA GLN A 26 -0.56 3.73 -8.29
C GLN A 26 0.53 2.65 -8.35
N TYR A 27 0.28 1.47 -7.78
CA TYR A 27 1.22 0.35 -7.81
C TYR A 27 1.56 -0.08 -9.24
N THR A 28 0.54 -0.21 -10.09
CA THR A 28 0.75 -0.63 -11.47
C THR A 28 1.57 0.39 -12.26
N GLU A 29 1.28 1.68 -12.10
CA GLU A 29 2.03 2.74 -12.77
C GLU A 29 3.47 2.89 -12.25
N GLU A 30 3.69 2.69 -10.95
CA GLU A 30 5.03 2.69 -10.36
C GLU A 30 5.86 1.49 -10.86
N ALA A 31 5.27 0.28 -10.87
CA ALA A 31 5.92 -0.91 -11.41
C ALA A 31 6.27 -0.77 -12.90
N ARG A 32 5.38 -0.18 -13.70
CA ARG A 32 5.63 0.10 -15.13
C ARG A 32 6.79 1.06 -15.34
N ARG A 33 6.92 2.07 -14.50
CA ARG A 33 8.05 3.02 -14.57
C ARG A 33 9.36 2.40 -14.10
N ALA A 34 9.29 1.47 -13.15
CA ALA A 34 10.46 0.80 -12.58
C ALA A 34 11.03 -0.31 -13.47
N SER A 35 10.28 -0.79 -14.49
CA SER A 35 10.71 -1.94 -15.27
C SER A 35 10.30 -1.88 -16.73
N SER A 36 11.25 -2.26 -17.62
CA SER A 36 11.02 -2.46 -19.05
C SER A 36 10.26 -3.75 -19.39
N LEU A 37 9.95 -4.58 -18.40
CA LEU A 37 9.14 -5.80 -18.62
C LEU A 37 7.71 -5.46 -19.07
N PHE A 38 7.19 -4.28 -18.71
CA PHE A 38 5.91 -3.81 -19.19
C PHE A 38 6.05 -3.12 -20.55
N PRO A 39 5.29 -3.55 -21.57
CA PRO A 39 5.28 -2.85 -22.84
C PRO A 39 4.64 -1.46 -22.70
N PRO A 40 5.05 -0.49 -23.54
CA PRO A 40 4.38 0.78 -23.62
C PRO A 40 2.93 0.59 -24.10
N GLY A 41 1.99 1.35 -23.54
CA GLY A 41 0.59 1.23 -23.89
C GLY A 41 -0.36 1.91 -22.94
N GLU A 42 -1.65 1.89 -23.27
CA GLU A 42 -2.72 2.46 -22.45
C GLU A 42 -3.16 1.47 -21.37
N LEU A 43 -3.20 1.92 -20.12
CA LEU A 43 -3.69 1.14 -18.98
C LEU A 43 -5.13 1.54 -18.67
N VAL A 44 -6.07 0.61 -18.84
CA VAL A 44 -7.50 0.83 -18.64
C VAL A 44 -7.95 0.09 -17.38
N PRO A 45 -8.48 0.78 -16.33
CA PRO A 45 -9.00 0.15 -15.14
C PRO A 45 -10.18 -0.77 -15.43
N GLN A 46 -10.20 -1.94 -14.78
CA GLN A 46 -11.25 -2.95 -14.86
C GLN A 46 -11.50 -3.55 -13.48
N GLU A 47 -12.50 -4.44 -13.38
CA GLU A 47 -12.78 -5.18 -12.14
C GLU A 47 -12.13 -6.56 -12.11
N ARG A 48 -12.01 -7.21 -13.27
CA ARG A 48 -11.43 -8.56 -13.39
C ARG A 48 -10.92 -8.78 -14.80
N PRO A 49 -9.62 -8.80 -15.02
CA PRO A 49 -8.53 -8.44 -14.10
C PRO A 49 -8.59 -6.94 -13.72
N ASP A 50 -7.76 -6.49 -12.78
CA ASP A 50 -7.79 -5.10 -12.28
C ASP A 50 -7.53 -4.05 -13.36
N PHE A 51 -6.72 -4.40 -14.37
CA PHE A 51 -6.41 -3.53 -15.51
C PHE A 51 -6.30 -4.31 -16.81
N LEU A 52 -6.58 -3.61 -17.92
CA LEU A 52 -6.21 -4.04 -19.27
C LEU A 52 -5.14 -3.10 -19.81
N LEU A 53 -4.00 -3.66 -20.20
CA LEU A 53 -2.93 -2.95 -20.88
C LEU A 53 -3.05 -3.18 -22.38
N HIS A 54 -3.38 -2.13 -23.13
CA HIS A 54 -3.45 -2.14 -24.60
C HIS A 54 -2.07 -1.76 -25.14
N ALA A 55 -1.33 -2.73 -25.67
CA ALA A 55 0.04 -2.56 -26.13
C ALA A 55 0.30 -3.38 -27.38
N ASP A 56 0.88 -2.78 -28.42
CA ASP A 56 1.34 -3.46 -29.65
C ASP A 56 0.25 -4.34 -30.31
N GLY A 57 -1.00 -3.89 -30.32
CA GLY A 57 -2.13 -4.61 -30.91
C GLY A 57 -2.63 -5.80 -30.10
N ARG A 58 -2.13 -6.02 -28.88
CA ARG A 58 -2.57 -7.06 -27.94
C ARG A 58 -3.15 -6.45 -26.67
N ILE A 59 -3.93 -7.23 -25.96
CA ILE A 59 -4.52 -6.87 -24.66
C ILE A 59 -3.96 -7.81 -23.61
N VAL A 60 -3.28 -7.24 -22.64
CA VAL A 60 -2.75 -7.95 -21.46
C VAL A 60 -3.58 -7.58 -20.25
N GLY A 61 -4.18 -8.58 -19.60
CA GLY A 61 -4.83 -8.40 -18.30
C GLY A 61 -3.77 -8.32 -17.20
N ILE A 62 -3.90 -7.36 -16.29
CA ILE A 62 -3.03 -7.25 -15.12
C ILE A 62 -3.90 -7.38 -13.87
N GLU A 63 -3.70 -8.45 -13.12
CA GLU A 63 -4.28 -8.63 -11.79
C GLU A 63 -3.24 -8.17 -10.76
N VAL A 64 -3.66 -7.35 -9.79
CA VAL A 64 -2.79 -6.77 -8.76
C VAL A 64 -3.13 -7.38 -7.41
N THR A 65 -2.12 -7.74 -6.64
CA THR A 65 -2.30 -8.22 -5.27
C THR A 65 -1.16 -7.78 -4.38
N GLU A 66 -1.46 -7.49 -3.12
CA GLU A 66 -0.44 -7.16 -2.13
C GLU A 66 0.11 -8.45 -1.51
N LEU A 67 1.44 -8.52 -1.36
CA LEU A 67 2.10 -9.56 -0.59
C LEU A 67 1.93 -9.24 0.89
N CYS A 68 0.96 -9.87 1.55
CA CYS A 68 0.73 -9.66 2.97
C CYS A 68 0.20 -10.93 3.63
N ARG A 69 0.52 -11.11 4.91
CA ARG A 69 -0.13 -12.12 5.74
C ARG A 69 -1.53 -11.62 6.12
N GLU A 70 -2.57 -12.46 5.98
CA GLU A 70 -3.96 -12.07 6.29
C GLU A 70 -4.12 -11.51 7.71
N GLN A 71 -3.45 -12.11 8.68
CA GLN A 71 -3.43 -11.62 10.06
C GLN A 71 -2.88 -10.20 10.15
N GLN A 72 -1.76 -9.90 9.49
CA GLN A 72 -1.16 -8.58 9.45
C GLN A 72 -2.05 -7.55 8.74
N ARG A 73 -2.80 -7.97 7.70
CA ARG A 73 -3.78 -7.10 7.02
C ARG A 73 -4.92 -6.70 7.95
N ALA A 74 -5.46 -7.65 8.71
CA ALA A 74 -6.55 -7.38 9.66
C ALA A 74 -6.09 -6.45 10.80
N GLU A 75 -4.87 -6.66 11.30
CA GLU A 75 -4.24 -5.83 12.34
C GLU A 75 -3.89 -4.44 11.80
N GLY A 76 -3.24 -4.36 10.64
CA GLY A 76 -2.93 -3.09 9.98
C GLY A 76 -4.19 -2.24 9.74
N GLY A 77 -5.31 -2.87 9.40
CA GLY A 77 -6.61 -2.20 9.25
C GLY A 77 -7.17 -1.64 10.58
N LYS A 78 -6.84 -2.24 11.72
CA LYS A 78 -7.19 -1.69 13.04
C LYS A 78 -6.25 -0.54 13.41
N LEU A 79 -4.95 -0.75 13.24
CA LEU A 79 -3.91 0.21 13.62
C LEU A 79 -3.92 1.47 12.73
N SER A 80 -4.25 1.36 11.44
CA SER A 80 -4.36 2.52 10.55
C SER A 80 -5.40 3.55 10.99
N LYS A 81 -6.41 3.13 11.78
CA LYS A 81 -7.42 4.03 12.35
C LYS A 81 -6.93 4.81 13.57
N VAL A 82 -5.79 4.42 14.16
CA VAL A 82 -5.26 5.08 15.36
C VAL A 82 -4.82 6.50 15.03
N ALA A 83 -4.10 6.69 13.93
CA ALA A 83 -3.61 8.00 13.53
C ALA A 83 -4.74 9.03 13.35
N ASP A 84 -5.79 8.66 12.60
CA ASP A 84 -6.93 9.54 12.38
C ASP A 84 -7.66 9.87 13.68
N LYS A 85 -7.96 8.85 14.50
CA LYS A 85 -8.63 9.04 15.78
C LYS A 85 -7.78 9.83 16.77
N ALA A 86 -6.46 9.61 16.80
CA ALA A 86 -5.56 10.36 17.67
C ALA A 86 -5.48 11.83 17.26
N ARG A 87 -5.42 12.12 15.94
CA ARG A 87 -5.50 13.48 15.43
C ARG A 87 -6.81 14.17 15.82
N ASP A 88 -7.94 13.46 15.68
CA ASP A 88 -9.26 14.00 16.05
C ASP A 88 -9.37 14.26 17.56
N LEU A 89 -8.78 13.42 18.41
CA LEU A 89 -8.71 13.67 19.86
C LEU A 89 -7.80 14.85 20.16
N TYR A 90 -6.62 14.89 19.56
CA TYR A 90 -5.66 15.98 19.70
C TYR A 90 -6.28 17.32 19.34
N SER A 91 -7.01 17.42 18.22
CA SER A 91 -7.65 18.67 17.77
C SER A 91 -8.69 19.25 18.75
N ARG A 92 -9.17 18.44 19.68
CA ARG A 92 -10.13 18.85 20.73
C ARG A 92 -9.45 19.32 22.02
N LEU A 93 -8.13 19.16 22.14
CA LEU A 93 -7.37 19.61 23.29
C LEU A 93 -7.08 21.11 23.18
N ALA A 94 -6.96 21.80 24.31
CA ALA A 94 -6.64 23.23 24.33
C ALA A 94 -5.27 23.50 23.69
N ASP A 95 -5.16 24.58 22.96
CA ASP A 95 -3.90 25.00 22.30
C ASP A 95 -3.31 23.98 21.32
N SER A 96 -4.13 23.13 20.70
CA SER A 96 -3.73 22.17 19.68
C SER A 96 -3.55 22.87 18.34
N GLY A 97 -2.35 23.38 18.06
CA GLY A 97 -1.98 23.85 16.71
C GLY A 97 -1.72 22.68 15.74
N PRO A 98 -1.68 22.91 14.41
CA PRO A 98 -1.43 21.86 13.45
C PRO A 98 -0.01 21.33 13.58
N ILE A 99 0.14 20.00 13.71
CA ILE A 99 1.42 19.28 13.76
C ILE A 99 1.35 18.04 12.88
N ASP A 100 2.50 17.63 12.33
CA ASP A 100 2.69 16.36 11.68
C ASP A 100 3.22 15.36 12.70
N VAL A 101 2.63 14.16 12.75
CA VAL A 101 3.01 13.09 13.68
C VAL A 101 3.24 11.80 12.92
N SER A 102 4.39 11.20 13.14
CA SER A 102 4.73 9.85 12.68
C SER A 102 4.99 8.97 13.89
N ALA A 103 4.32 7.84 14.02
CA ALA A 103 4.47 6.97 15.16
C ALA A 103 4.59 5.51 14.74
N ALA A 104 5.56 4.80 15.33
CA ALA A 104 5.73 3.37 15.15
C ALA A 104 5.22 2.60 16.36
N PHE A 105 4.45 1.55 16.09
CA PHE A 105 3.98 0.64 17.13
C PHE A 105 5.09 -0.31 17.57
N ALA A 106 5.15 -0.61 18.84
CA ALA A 106 6.00 -1.65 19.38
C ALA A 106 5.55 -3.05 18.90
N PRO A 107 6.45 -4.06 18.86
CA PRO A 107 6.10 -5.41 18.40
C PRO A 107 4.94 -6.06 19.17
N ASP A 108 4.81 -5.77 20.47
CA ASP A 108 3.80 -6.31 21.37
C ASP A 108 2.53 -5.45 21.50
N THR A 109 2.36 -4.47 20.62
CA THR A 109 1.22 -3.53 20.61
C THR A 109 -0.14 -4.21 20.61
N GLU A 110 -0.23 -5.46 20.16
CA GLU A 110 -1.49 -6.22 20.10
C GLU A 110 -2.15 -6.41 21.47
N SER A 111 -1.35 -6.40 22.54
CA SER A 111 -1.83 -6.45 23.92
C SER A 111 -2.47 -5.14 24.39
N VAL A 112 -2.21 -4.03 23.70
CA VAL A 112 -2.68 -2.70 24.07
C VAL A 112 -4.00 -2.39 23.34
N GLY A 113 -5.00 -1.98 24.09
CA GLY A 113 -6.31 -1.64 23.53
C GLY A 113 -6.27 -0.43 22.59
N LEU A 114 -7.03 -0.50 21.48
CA LEU A 114 -7.10 0.57 20.47
C LEU A 114 -7.40 1.96 21.05
N HIS A 115 -8.26 2.02 22.04
CA HIS A 115 -8.58 3.28 22.75
C HIS A 115 -7.38 3.84 23.50
N GLN A 116 -6.60 2.97 24.15
CA GLN A 116 -5.39 3.35 24.91
C GLN A 116 -4.31 3.86 23.97
N LEU A 117 -4.06 3.16 22.85
CA LEU A 117 -3.14 3.60 21.80
C LEU A 117 -3.54 4.99 21.27
N THR A 118 -4.81 5.16 20.91
CA THR A 118 -5.33 6.42 20.37
C THR A 118 -5.16 7.59 21.35
N LYS A 119 -5.55 7.37 22.60
CA LYS A 119 -5.47 8.38 23.67
C LYS A 119 -4.03 8.67 24.05
N GLY A 120 -3.20 7.63 24.14
CA GLY A 120 -1.77 7.76 24.43
C GLY A 120 -1.07 8.65 23.41
N LEU A 121 -1.23 8.37 22.11
CA LEU A 121 -0.61 9.17 21.05
C LEU A 121 -1.12 10.62 21.04
N ALA A 122 -2.42 10.85 21.20
CA ALA A 122 -2.98 12.20 21.21
C ALA A 122 -2.44 13.04 22.38
N ASN A 123 -2.41 12.47 23.59
CA ASN A 123 -1.90 13.15 24.78
C ASN A 123 -0.40 13.41 24.71
N PHE A 124 0.37 12.43 24.24
CA PHE A 124 1.81 12.59 24.06
C PHE A 124 2.13 13.69 23.05
N ALA A 125 1.48 13.66 21.88
CA ALA A 125 1.64 14.71 20.87
C ALA A 125 1.27 16.09 21.42
N HIS A 126 0.21 16.19 22.24
CA HIS A 126 -0.18 17.43 22.87
C HIS A 126 0.86 17.91 23.89
N ALA A 127 1.36 17.02 24.75
CA ALA A 127 2.41 17.36 25.73
C ALA A 127 3.70 17.82 25.06
N LYS A 128 4.06 17.20 23.93
CA LYS A 128 5.29 17.47 23.16
C LYS A 128 5.12 18.44 21.99
N ARG A 129 3.94 19.05 21.80
CA ARG A 129 3.62 19.92 20.63
C ARG A 129 4.56 21.10 20.42
N ARG A 130 5.27 21.53 21.48
CA ARG A 130 6.26 22.61 21.40
C ARG A 130 7.67 22.11 21.08
N SER A 131 7.89 20.80 21.08
CA SER A 131 9.17 20.15 20.76
C SER A 131 9.22 19.81 19.26
N HIS A 132 9.00 20.82 18.39
CA HIS A 132 8.99 20.61 16.94
C HIS A 132 10.35 20.09 16.44
N GLY A 133 10.32 19.11 15.57
CA GLY A 133 11.50 18.48 15.00
C GLY A 133 12.14 17.43 15.91
N SER A 134 11.47 17.04 17.00
CA SER A 134 11.96 16.02 17.92
C SER A 134 11.41 14.65 17.56
N SER A 135 12.25 13.64 17.71
CA SER A 135 11.87 12.23 17.69
C SER A 135 12.15 11.61 19.06
N PHE A 136 11.32 10.69 19.44
CA PHE A 136 11.36 9.95 20.69
C PHE A 136 11.37 8.46 20.35
N ASP A 137 12.24 7.69 20.96
CA ASP A 137 12.39 6.25 20.73
C ASP A 137 12.26 5.45 22.03
N TRP A 138 12.47 4.16 21.98
CA TRP A 138 12.36 3.25 23.11
C TRP A 138 13.26 3.57 24.31
N ASN A 139 14.27 4.43 24.13
CA ASN A 139 15.11 4.90 25.24
C ASN A 139 14.42 6.04 26.03
N ASP A 140 13.36 6.60 25.48
CA ASP A 140 12.57 7.65 26.10
C ASP A 140 11.51 7.04 27.01
N CYS A 141 11.67 7.14 28.30
CA CYS A 141 10.72 6.61 29.29
C CYS A 141 9.33 7.29 29.26
N GLU A 142 9.16 8.30 28.44
CA GLU A 142 7.92 9.05 28.31
C GLU A 142 7.04 8.57 27.12
N LEU A 143 7.53 7.62 26.30
CA LEU A 143 6.74 7.09 25.20
C LEU A 143 5.43 6.47 25.70
N PRO A 144 4.32 6.67 24.98
CA PRO A 144 3.07 6.01 25.34
C PRO A 144 3.20 4.50 25.15
N GLU A 145 2.52 3.74 26.00
CA GLU A 145 2.47 2.29 25.90
C GLU A 145 2.03 1.83 24.50
N GLY A 146 2.72 0.82 23.96
CA GLY A 146 2.47 0.29 22.62
C GLY A 146 3.16 1.04 21.49
N TYR A 147 4.02 2.04 21.80
CA TYR A 147 4.81 2.73 20.81
C TYR A 147 6.30 2.53 21.06
N CYS A 148 7.07 2.35 20.01
CA CYS A 148 8.54 2.29 20.05
C CYS A 148 9.20 3.55 19.45
N TYR A 149 8.43 4.38 18.77
CA TYR A 149 8.88 5.62 18.16
C TYR A 149 7.74 6.61 17.96
N VAL A 150 7.97 7.89 18.21
CA VAL A 150 7.08 8.99 17.85
C VAL A 150 7.93 10.18 17.41
N ALA A 151 7.63 10.75 16.25
CA ALA A 151 8.22 12.01 15.79
C ALA A 151 7.14 13.08 15.63
N ILE A 152 7.45 14.30 16.01
CA ILE A 152 6.57 15.47 15.93
C ILE A 152 7.27 16.57 15.13
N HIS A 153 6.62 17.03 14.06
CA HIS A 153 7.15 18.06 13.18
C HIS A 153 6.15 19.22 13.06
N PRO A 154 6.61 20.42 12.70
CA PRO A 154 5.71 21.47 12.26
C PRO A 154 4.87 21.00 11.08
N ALA A 155 3.57 21.29 11.11
CA ALA A 155 2.70 20.89 10.01
C ALA A 155 3.11 21.58 8.72
N ARG A 156 3.18 20.81 7.64
CA ARG A 156 3.43 21.30 6.28
C ARG A 156 2.16 21.79 5.59
N GLN A 157 1.01 21.44 6.15
CA GLN A 157 -0.32 21.78 5.66
C GLN A 157 -1.19 22.33 6.79
N PRO A 158 -2.27 23.07 6.48
CA PRO A 158 -3.17 23.63 7.50
C PRO A 158 -3.80 22.58 8.43
N ILE A 159 -3.93 21.35 7.95
CA ILE A 159 -4.34 20.18 8.74
C ILE A 159 -3.12 19.28 8.84
N GLY A 160 -2.60 19.06 10.04
CA GLY A 160 -1.42 18.23 10.25
C GLY A 160 -1.60 16.80 9.72
N HIS A 161 -0.54 16.22 9.20
CA HIS A 161 -0.51 14.85 8.71
C HIS A 161 -0.12 13.90 9.84
N TRP A 162 -0.96 12.91 10.12
CA TRP A 162 -0.69 11.89 11.12
C TRP A 162 -0.63 10.52 10.47
N CYS A 163 0.44 9.79 10.73
CA CYS A 163 0.61 8.41 10.24
C CYS A 163 1.12 7.51 11.35
N THR A 164 0.69 6.26 11.29
CA THR A 164 1.20 5.19 12.16
C THR A 164 1.67 4.03 11.30
N PHE A 165 2.75 3.39 11.72
CA PHE A 165 3.31 2.20 11.09
C PHE A 165 3.74 1.22 12.17
N LYS A 166 3.85 -0.05 11.81
CA LYS A 166 4.35 -1.09 12.71
C LYS A 166 5.86 -1.18 12.55
N CYS A 167 6.63 -1.14 13.63
CA CYS A 167 8.02 -1.60 13.58
C CYS A 167 7.98 -3.11 13.47
N PHE A 168 8.33 -3.63 12.33
CA PHE A 168 8.53 -5.07 12.15
C PHE A 168 10.03 -5.35 12.07
N ASP A 169 10.42 -6.47 12.67
CA ASP A 169 11.60 -7.15 12.17
C ASP A 169 11.31 -7.56 10.74
N SER A 170 12.04 -6.99 9.78
CA SER A 170 11.91 -7.37 8.37
C SER A 170 12.27 -8.85 8.24
N THR A 171 11.24 -9.70 8.27
CA THR A 171 11.44 -11.13 8.07
C THR A 171 11.62 -11.40 6.58
N LEU A 172 12.56 -12.27 6.24
CA LEU A 172 12.66 -12.78 4.87
C LEU A 172 11.31 -13.33 4.43
N ALA A 173 10.87 -12.96 3.23
CA ALA A 173 9.64 -13.51 2.67
C ALA A 173 9.80 -15.03 2.53
N PRO A 174 9.00 -15.85 3.21
CA PRO A 174 9.06 -17.27 3.00
C PRO A 174 8.48 -17.58 1.61
N LYS A 175 9.07 -18.56 0.92
CA LYS A 175 8.60 -19.00 -0.41
C LYS A 175 7.11 -19.34 -0.39
N GLU A 176 6.66 -19.97 0.68
CA GLU A 176 5.28 -20.41 0.90
C GLU A 176 4.28 -19.24 0.89
N LEU A 177 4.70 -18.04 1.30
CA LEU A 177 3.85 -16.86 1.25
C LEU A 177 3.56 -16.43 -0.19
N LEU A 178 4.59 -16.43 -1.05
CA LEU A 178 4.44 -16.17 -2.48
C LEU A 178 3.62 -17.27 -3.16
N GLU A 179 3.90 -18.54 -2.86
CA GLU A 179 3.14 -19.69 -3.39
C GLU A 179 1.66 -19.60 -3.03
N SER A 180 1.34 -19.26 -1.79
CA SER A 180 -0.05 -19.09 -1.33
C SER A 180 -0.75 -17.95 -2.06
N CYS A 181 -0.07 -16.80 -2.21
CA CYS A 181 -0.59 -15.64 -2.93
C CYS A 181 -0.88 -15.97 -4.40
N ILE A 182 0.04 -16.68 -5.06
CA ILE A 182 -0.10 -17.12 -6.45
C ILE A 182 -1.25 -18.13 -6.59
N ALA A 183 -1.31 -19.13 -5.70
CA ALA A 183 -2.34 -20.17 -5.74
C ALA A 183 -3.75 -19.60 -5.60
N GLU A 184 -3.97 -18.64 -4.69
CA GLU A 184 -5.26 -17.96 -4.55
C GLU A 184 -5.70 -17.28 -5.87
N LYS A 185 -4.76 -16.64 -6.57
CA LYS A 185 -5.05 -15.94 -7.82
C LYS A 185 -5.19 -16.87 -9.02
N ASN A 186 -4.47 -18.00 -9.04
CA ASN A 186 -4.65 -19.04 -10.06
C ASN A 186 -6.11 -19.54 -10.13
N LEU A 187 -6.79 -19.67 -8.98
CA LEU A 187 -8.19 -20.10 -8.93
C LEU A 187 -9.15 -19.16 -9.70
N ARG A 188 -8.77 -17.91 -9.87
CA ARG A 188 -9.56 -16.87 -10.55
C ARG A 188 -9.13 -16.63 -11.99
N LEU A 189 -8.05 -17.23 -12.45
CA LEU A 189 -7.49 -17.03 -13.78
C LEU A 189 -8.49 -17.27 -14.93
N PRO A 190 -9.39 -18.29 -14.89
CA PRO A 190 -10.41 -18.46 -15.91
C PRO A 190 -11.32 -17.24 -16.08
N ASP A 191 -11.63 -16.52 -15.00
CA ASP A 191 -12.45 -15.29 -15.07
C ASP A 191 -11.67 -14.13 -15.70
N TYR A 192 -10.41 -14.01 -15.41
CA TYR A 192 -9.54 -12.99 -15.99
C TYR A 192 -9.36 -13.17 -17.50
N ARG A 193 -9.17 -14.41 -17.95
CA ARG A 193 -9.00 -14.80 -19.36
C ARG A 193 -10.22 -14.53 -20.22
N ARG A 194 -11.40 -14.29 -19.64
CA ARG A 194 -12.58 -13.87 -20.40
C ARG A 194 -12.43 -12.50 -21.06
N LYS A 195 -11.54 -11.64 -20.53
CA LYS A 195 -11.33 -10.26 -21.02
C LYS A 195 -10.00 -10.04 -21.69
N ALA A 196 -9.01 -10.88 -21.39
CA ALA A 196 -7.67 -10.79 -21.96
C ALA A 196 -7.13 -12.18 -22.25
N GLY A 197 -6.58 -12.38 -23.45
CA GLY A 197 -5.98 -13.66 -23.83
C GLY A 197 -4.66 -13.96 -23.10
N GLU A 198 -3.99 -12.92 -22.62
CA GLU A 198 -2.75 -12.96 -21.84
C GLU A 198 -3.02 -12.27 -20.48
N VAL A 199 -2.67 -12.91 -19.36
CA VAL A 199 -2.92 -12.37 -18.02
C VAL A 199 -1.63 -12.44 -17.19
N TRP A 200 -1.24 -11.30 -16.63
CA TRP A 200 -0.12 -11.18 -15.72
C TRP A 200 -0.60 -10.98 -14.29
N LEU A 201 0.12 -11.54 -13.34
CA LEU A 201 -0.07 -11.28 -11.91
C LEU A 201 1.03 -10.33 -11.44
N LEU A 202 0.65 -9.17 -10.93
CA LEU A 202 1.53 -8.23 -10.25
C LEU A 202 1.36 -8.37 -8.74
N ILE A 203 2.35 -8.96 -8.08
CA ILE A 203 2.43 -9.06 -6.62
C ILE A 203 3.21 -7.85 -6.12
N VAL A 204 2.61 -7.07 -5.23
CA VAL A 204 3.22 -5.85 -4.69
C VAL A 204 3.64 -6.09 -3.25
N ASN A 205 4.92 -5.95 -2.98
CA ASN A 205 5.49 -5.90 -1.65
C ASN A 205 5.67 -4.42 -1.28
N ASP A 206 4.65 -3.85 -0.60
CA ASP A 206 4.70 -2.45 -0.15
C ASP A 206 5.24 -2.38 1.27
N GLN A 207 6.51 -2.03 1.40
CA GLN A 207 7.19 -1.89 2.69
C GLN A 207 6.63 -0.75 3.57
N PHE A 208 5.80 0.13 3.01
CA PHE A 208 5.23 1.30 3.72
C PHE A 208 3.93 1.04 4.45
N LEU A 209 3.08 0.17 3.93
CA LEU A 209 1.73 0.02 4.48
C LEU A 209 1.66 -0.94 5.66
N GLY A 210 2.81 -1.33 6.23
CA GLY A 210 2.88 -2.03 7.51
C GLY A 210 2.27 -3.43 7.55
N ALA A 211 1.69 -3.89 6.45
CA ALA A 211 1.14 -5.24 6.34
C ALA A 211 2.04 -6.18 5.52
N GLY A 212 3.10 -5.65 4.92
CA GLY A 212 3.90 -6.35 3.94
C GLY A 212 5.41 -6.26 4.13
N GLU A 213 5.92 -6.00 5.35
CA GLU A 213 7.37 -6.00 5.58
C GLU A 213 7.98 -7.41 5.51
N VAL A 214 7.91 -7.98 4.31
CA VAL A 214 8.70 -9.15 3.97
C VAL A 214 9.78 -8.71 2.99
N TYR A 215 11.03 -8.93 3.36
CA TYR A 215 12.14 -8.66 2.46
C TYR A 215 12.33 -9.86 1.52
N ALA A 216 11.93 -9.69 0.26
CA ALA A 216 12.15 -10.70 -0.77
C ALA A 216 13.54 -10.47 -1.39
N ARG A 217 14.52 -11.27 -1.01
CA ARG A 217 15.89 -11.17 -1.55
C ARG A 217 15.94 -11.60 -3.01
N PRO A 218 16.50 -10.79 -3.93
CA PRO A 218 16.61 -11.12 -5.34
C PRO A 218 17.35 -12.44 -5.61
N ASP A 219 18.40 -12.74 -4.84
CA ASP A 219 19.20 -13.97 -4.97
C ASP A 219 18.42 -15.24 -4.56
N HIS A 220 17.51 -15.14 -3.59
CA HIS A 220 16.60 -16.24 -3.24
C HIS A 220 15.51 -16.40 -4.32
N LEU A 221 14.92 -15.30 -4.78
CA LEU A 221 13.90 -15.33 -5.82
C LEU A 221 14.40 -15.95 -7.12
N ALA A 222 15.65 -15.68 -7.48
CA ALA A 222 16.29 -16.25 -8.68
C ALA A 222 16.47 -17.79 -8.61
N GLN A 223 16.47 -18.37 -7.39
CA GLN A 223 16.61 -19.82 -7.19
C GLN A 223 15.26 -20.53 -7.05
N TRP A 224 14.18 -19.79 -6.77
CA TRP A 224 12.86 -20.37 -6.54
C TRP A 224 12.07 -20.50 -7.82
N LYS A 225 11.36 -21.60 -7.94
CA LYS A 225 10.38 -21.84 -8.97
C LYS A 225 9.00 -21.95 -8.33
N PHE A 226 7.99 -21.40 -9.03
CA PHE A 226 6.63 -21.29 -8.54
C PHE A 226 5.65 -21.95 -9.51
N PRO A 227 4.65 -22.72 -8.99
CA PRO A 227 3.59 -23.26 -9.83
C PRO A 227 2.58 -22.16 -10.16
N PHE A 228 2.51 -21.72 -11.40
CA PHE A 228 1.50 -20.77 -11.86
C PHE A 228 1.09 -20.97 -13.31
N GLU A 229 -0.11 -20.52 -13.63
CA GLU A 229 -0.71 -20.59 -14.98
C GLU A 229 -0.80 -19.23 -15.67
N PHE A 230 -0.45 -18.13 -15.00
CA PHE A 230 -0.32 -16.79 -15.59
C PHE A 230 0.78 -16.77 -16.65
N GLU A 231 0.66 -15.95 -17.66
CA GLU A 231 1.72 -15.78 -18.65
C GLU A 231 3.00 -15.21 -18.02
N LYS A 232 2.82 -14.29 -17.04
CA LYS A 232 3.91 -13.77 -16.19
C LYS A 232 3.42 -13.56 -14.76
N VAL A 233 4.31 -13.75 -13.80
CA VAL A 233 4.16 -13.33 -12.41
C VAL A 233 5.30 -12.39 -12.07
N LEU A 234 4.95 -11.15 -11.71
CA LEU A 234 5.90 -10.09 -11.39
C LEU A 234 5.81 -9.76 -9.91
N LEU A 235 6.94 -9.69 -9.23
CA LEU A 235 7.03 -9.17 -7.87
C LEU A 235 7.59 -7.75 -7.93
N PHE A 236 6.82 -6.78 -7.46
CA PHE A 236 7.23 -5.39 -7.31
C PHE A 236 7.55 -5.09 -5.86
N SER A 237 8.83 -4.94 -5.52
CA SER A 237 9.30 -4.47 -4.22
C SER A 237 9.32 -2.95 -4.24
N ARG A 238 8.28 -2.36 -3.65
CA ARG A 238 8.07 -0.91 -3.64
C ARG A 238 8.92 -0.25 -2.56
N GLU A 239 9.67 0.78 -2.95
CA GLU A 239 10.49 1.59 -2.04
C GLU A 239 9.78 2.88 -1.60
N PRO A 240 10.24 3.49 -0.48
CA PRO A 240 9.84 4.81 -0.06
C PRO A 240 10.07 5.87 -1.16
N GLY A 241 9.02 6.63 -1.48
CA GLY A 241 9.11 7.67 -2.50
C GLY A 241 8.60 7.28 -3.88
N GLY A 242 8.13 6.03 -4.07
CA GLY A 242 7.46 5.60 -5.30
C GLY A 242 8.40 5.01 -6.36
N GLY A 243 9.55 4.51 -5.95
CA GLY A 243 10.45 3.66 -6.75
C GLY A 243 10.34 2.20 -6.36
N GLY A 244 11.26 1.38 -6.84
CA GLY A 244 11.38 -0.01 -6.46
C GLY A 244 11.94 -0.89 -7.57
N GLU A 245 12.00 -2.19 -7.30
CA GLU A 245 12.48 -3.22 -8.22
C GLU A 245 11.35 -4.15 -8.63
N VAL A 246 11.28 -4.50 -9.91
CA VAL A 246 10.35 -5.51 -10.44
C VAL A 246 11.13 -6.74 -10.88
N ILE A 247 10.78 -7.88 -10.31
CA ILE A 247 11.41 -9.19 -10.63
C ILE A 247 10.36 -10.11 -11.24
N GLU A 248 10.67 -10.72 -12.39
CA GLU A 248 9.85 -11.78 -12.97
C GLU A 248 10.14 -13.11 -12.26
N LEU A 249 9.12 -13.73 -11.66
CA LEU A 249 9.26 -15.00 -10.96
C LEU A 249 9.34 -16.16 -11.96
N GLN A 250 10.15 -17.16 -11.64
CA GLN A 250 10.36 -18.32 -12.49
C GLN A 250 9.24 -19.35 -12.32
N ARG A 251 8.73 -19.85 -13.43
CA ARG A 251 7.77 -20.96 -13.44
C ARG A 251 8.45 -22.28 -13.12
N ALA A 252 7.77 -23.13 -12.32
CA ALA A 252 8.20 -24.50 -12.02
C ALA A 252 8.04 -25.43 -13.24
#